data_f2874e5efb0d259039f781c828c5e498
#
_entry.id   f2874e5efb0d259039f781c828c5e498
#
_cell.length_a   1.000
_cell.length_b   1.000
_cell.length_c   1.000
_cell.angle_alpha   90.00
_cell.angle_beta   90.00
_cell.angle_gamma   90.00
#
_symmetry.space_group_name_H-M   'P 1'
#
loop_
_entity.id
_entity.type
_entity.pdbx_description
1 polymer ?
#
loop_
_entity_poly.entity_id
_entity_poly.type
_entity_poly.pdbx_seq_one_letter_code
_entity_poly.pdbx_strand_id
1 'polypeptide(L)'
;RSTLFPYTTLFRSTNRLMAQIKPQLIEGALANSDISRQKIELFWDQLQEFANYCFNKSHAACYALIAYWTAYLKAHYPSAFMAALMTSDKDDTDRLAIMIAECNHAGIEVLAPDINESFVEFAIVPGTNKIRFGMAAVKGVGEAIVEEVLEVRKQGKFTSIVDFAKRMAGSKFNKKAWDSLIKTGAFDSFGYTRSDLLENLDKIQGYMSKSAKEALSGQSDLFAGLDSGSAPDIEITSAKVQATQKEQLQWERELLGLYISAHPIDKYEQYLHENTVNFHELTEHHDAKTMTLGGILTGVRDITTKKGDKMAFLTIEDKFGPFSIIVFPRLYEEVKDLLIVDKVLLIEGRITAKDRDGNTAPPQMIANQITEITDQMLAEFQPNFRKKKTPVGRSEERRVGKECRS
;
A
#
# COMPACT_ATOMS: atom_id res chain seq x y z
N ARG A 1 -4.51 -4.60 -13.61
CA ARG A 1 -3.61 -5.03 -14.70
C ARG A 1 -2.88 -3.79 -15.22
N SER A 2 -1.82 -3.40 -14.54
CA SER A 2 -0.85 -2.42 -15.02
C SER A 2 -0.03 -3.11 -16.12
N THR A 3 -0.46 -2.94 -17.37
CA THR A 3 0.39 -3.24 -18.51
C THR A 3 1.31 -2.05 -18.72
N LEU A 4 2.41 -2.03 -17.99
CA LEU A 4 3.62 -1.41 -18.48
C LEU A 4 4.07 -2.27 -19.67
N PHE A 5 3.55 -1.95 -20.85
CA PHE A 5 4.12 -2.44 -22.10
C PHE A 5 5.56 -1.93 -22.15
N PRO A 6 6.56 -2.80 -22.28
CA PRO A 6 7.92 -2.32 -22.48
C PRO A 6 7.92 -1.57 -23.81
N TYR A 7 8.20 -0.29 -23.74
CA TYR A 7 8.35 0.63 -24.88
C TYR A 7 9.21 0.04 -26.01
N THR A 8 10.20 -0.77 -25.63
CA THR A 8 11.13 -1.45 -26.55
C THR A 8 10.46 -2.45 -27.52
N THR A 9 9.40 -3.14 -27.13
CA THR A 9 8.72 -4.13 -27.98
C THR A 9 7.84 -3.45 -29.04
N LEU A 10 7.20 -2.34 -28.70
CA LEU A 10 6.41 -1.53 -29.63
C LEU A 10 7.31 -0.91 -30.73
N PHE A 11 8.47 -0.38 -30.39
CA PHE A 11 9.40 0.22 -31.36
C PHE A 11 9.98 -0.80 -32.34
N ARG A 12 10.33 -2.01 -31.90
CA ARG A 12 10.83 -3.07 -32.80
C ARG A 12 9.74 -3.55 -33.78
N SER A 13 8.51 -3.70 -33.33
CA SER A 13 7.38 -4.10 -34.18
C SER A 13 7.02 -3.00 -35.17
N THR A 14 7.05 -1.73 -34.75
CA THR A 14 6.76 -0.57 -35.60
C THR A 14 7.82 -0.40 -36.69
N ASN A 15 9.11 -0.48 -36.39
CA ASN A 15 10.18 -0.38 -37.38
C ASN A 15 10.10 -1.51 -38.43
N ARG A 16 9.75 -2.73 -38.02
CA ARG A 16 9.56 -3.86 -38.93
C ARG A 16 8.35 -3.64 -39.85
N LEU A 17 7.26 -3.16 -39.30
CA LEU A 17 6.05 -2.82 -40.02
C LEU A 17 6.29 -1.68 -41.02
N MET A 18 6.97 -0.62 -40.58
CA MET A 18 7.34 0.52 -41.42
C MET A 18 8.22 0.07 -42.63
N ALA A 19 9.21 -0.80 -42.37
CA ALA A 19 10.04 -1.36 -43.45
C ALA A 19 9.25 -2.20 -44.48
N GLN A 20 8.18 -2.87 -44.07
CA GLN A 20 7.30 -3.63 -44.94
C GLN A 20 6.36 -2.74 -45.76
N ILE A 21 5.90 -1.62 -45.19
CA ILE A 21 4.95 -0.69 -45.83
C ILE A 21 5.64 0.26 -46.81
N LYS A 22 6.92 0.63 -46.59
CA LYS A 22 7.69 1.55 -47.44
C LYS A 22 7.61 1.20 -48.95
N PRO A 23 7.91 -0.02 -49.39
CA PRO A 23 7.81 -0.38 -50.82
C PRO A 23 6.39 -0.21 -51.37
N GLN A 24 5.38 -0.67 -50.63
CA GLN A 24 3.98 -0.62 -51.02
C GLN A 24 3.49 0.83 -51.22
N LEU A 25 3.89 1.73 -50.33
CA LEU A 25 3.56 3.16 -50.41
C LEU A 25 4.22 3.80 -51.65
N ILE A 26 5.52 3.53 -51.86
CA ILE A 26 6.26 4.08 -53.01
C ILE A 26 5.65 3.59 -54.33
N GLU A 27 5.42 2.28 -54.47
CA GLU A 27 4.86 1.69 -55.68
C GLU A 27 3.40 2.18 -55.92
N GLY A 28 2.59 2.20 -54.87
CA GLY A 28 1.22 2.72 -54.95
C GLY A 28 1.16 4.20 -55.33
N ALA A 29 2.04 5.02 -54.79
CA ALA A 29 2.11 6.45 -55.13
C ALA A 29 2.59 6.67 -56.58
N LEU A 30 3.60 5.92 -57.05
CA LEU A 30 4.05 5.99 -58.44
C LEU A 30 3.00 5.52 -59.44
N ALA A 31 2.18 4.52 -59.08
CA ALA A 31 1.10 4.02 -59.94
C ALA A 31 -0.10 4.98 -60.04
N ASN A 32 -0.33 5.82 -59.06
CA ASN A 32 -1.54 6.66 -58.97
C ASN A 32 -1.28 8.17 -58.99
N SER A 33 -0.02 8.61 -59.14
CA SER A 33 0.32 10.04 -59.21
C SER A 33 1.56 10.33 -60.07
N ASP A 34 1.65 11.54 -60.57
CA ASP A 34 2.82 12.03 -61.35
C ASP A 34 3.95 12.53 -60.45
N ILE A 35 3.98 12.13 -59.18
CA ILE A 35 5.00 12.57 -58.21
C ILE A 35 6.26 11.73 -58.46
N SER A 36 7.42 12.41 -58.52
CA SER A 36 8.69 11.72 -58.70
C SER A 36 9.04 10.85 -57.49
N ARG A 37 9.69 9.68 -57.75
CA ARG A 37 10.13 8.75 -56.71
C ARG A 37 10.93 9.46 -55.59
N GLN A 38 11.80 10.39 -55.92
CA GLN A 38 12.57 11.17 -54.98
C GLN A 38 11.69 11.95 -53.97
N LYS A 39 10.63 12.57 -54.43
CA LYS A 39 9.68 13.28 -53.55
C LYS A 39 8.89 12.32 -52.66
N ILE A 40 8.55 11.14 -53.13
CA ILE A 40 7.85 10.12 -52.33
C ILE A 40 8.77 9.56 -51.27
N GLU A 41 10.04 9.29 -51.60
CA GLU A 41 11.04 8.82 -50.63
C GLU A 41 11.34 9.88 -49.57
N LEU A 42 11.50 11.14 -49.94
CA LEU A 42 11.64 12.26 -49.00
C LEU A 42 10.44 12.36 -48.08
N PHE A 43 9.23 12.25 -48.61
CA PHE A 43 8.00 12.24 -47.80
C PHE A 43 7.95 11.05 -46.85
N TRP A 44 8.40 9.85 -47.31
CA TRP A 44 8.50 8.68 -46.43
C TRP A 44 9.48 8.90 -45.30
N ASP A 45 10.65 9.46 -45.58
CA ASP A 45 11.66 9.71 -44.54
C ASP A 45 11.16 10.73 -43.50
N GLN A 46 10.40 11.76 -43.94
CA GLN A 46 9.69 12.68 -43.04
C GLN A 46 8.62 11.97 -42.21
N LEU A 47 7.84 11.06 -42.82
CA LEU A 47 6.86 10.23 -42.13
C LEU A 47 7.50 9.32 -41.08
N GLN A 48 8.67 8.74 -41.41
CA GLN A 48 9.42 7.86 -40.51
C GLN A 48 10.01 8.66 -39.34
N GLU A 49 10.56 9.83 -39.60
CA GLU A 49 11.02 10.75 -38.56
C GLU A 49 9.86 11.21 -37.68
N PHE A 50 8.73 11.56 -38.25
CA PHE A 50 7.50 11.90 -37.54
C PHE A 50 6.97 10.72 -36.72
N ALA A 51 6.97 9.49 -37.23
CA ALA A 51 6.54 8.29 -36.52
C ALA A 51 7.46 7.91 -35.35
N ASN A 52 8.75 8.20 -35.46
CA ASN A 52 9.72 8.00 -34.39
C ASN A 52 9.67 9.09 -33.31
N TYR A 53 9.12 10.27 -33.61
CA TYR A 53 9.17 11.44 -32.74
C TYR A 53 7.83 12.18 -32.62
N CYS A 54 6.72 11.45 -32.73
CA CYS A 54 5.36 12.00 -32.65
C CYS A 54 4.95 12.48 -31.26
N PHE A 55 5.76 13.31 -30.62
CA PHE A 55 5.30 14.07 -29.47
C PHE A 55 5.09 15.53 -29.84
N ASN A 56 3.84 15.99 -29.78
CA ASN A 56 3.56 17.41 -29.87
C ASN A 56 4.38 18.14 -28.79
N LYS A 57 5.23 19.08 -29.19
CA LYS A 57 6.11 19.82 -28.29
C LYS A 57 5.33 20.51 -27.16
N SER A 58 4.15 21.03 -27.44
CA SER A 58 3.27 21.62 -26.42
C SER A 58 2.78 20.58 -25.42
N HIS A 59 2.40 19.39 -25.88
CA HIS A 59 2.04 18.26 -24.99
C HIS A 59 3.20 17.86 -24.09
N ALA A 60 4.40 17.66 -24.67
CA ALA A 60 5.59 17.32 -23.89
C ALA A 60 5.96 18.42 -22.87
N ALA A 61 5.85 19.69 -23.24
CA ALA A 61 6.10 20.81 -22.33
C ALA A 61 5.10 20.87 -21.17
N CYS A 62 3.82 20.61 -21.41
CA CYS A 62 2.80 20.56 -20.37
C CYS A 62 3.06 19.40 -19.40
N TYR A 63 3.35 18.19 -19.91
CA TYR A 63 3.66 17.06 -19.06
C TYR A 63 4.98 17.24 -18.28
N ALA A 64 6.00 17.84 -18.88
CA ALA A 64 7.23 18.16 -18.19
C ALA A 64 6.99 19.14 -17.02
N LEU A 65 6.10 20.12 -17.20
CA LEU A 65 5.72 21.06 -16.14
C LEU A 65 5.00 20.35 -15.00
N ILE A 66 4.04 19.46 -15.30
CA ILE A 66 3.34 18.64 -14.30
C ILE A 66 4.34 17.73 -13.56
N ALA A 67 5.24 17.08 -14.28
CA ALA A 67 6.28 16.24 -13.68
C ALA A 67 7.20 17.05 -12.75
N TYR A 68 7.56 18.26 -13.14
CA TYR A 68 8.33 19.18 -12.29
C TYR A 68 7.55 19.56 -11.02
N TRP A 69 6.28 19.93 -11.14
CA TRP A 69 5.44 20.30 -10.00
C TRP A 69 5.30 19.13 -9.01
N THR A 70 5.02 17.93 -9.50
CA THR A 70 4.88 16.75 -8.64
C THR A 70 6.20 16.42 -7.92
N ALA A 71 7.34 16.50 -8.63
CA ALA A 71 8.65 16.33 -8.03
C ALA A 71 8.97 17.40 -6.98
N TYR A 72 8.66 18.67 -7.29
CA TYR A 72 8.84 19.80 -6.38
C TYR A 72 8.00 19.64 -5.11
N LEU A 73 6.71 19.31 -5.25
CA LEU A 73 5.80 19.12 -4.12
C LEU A 73 6.25 17.93 -3.26
N LYS A 74 6.66 16.82 -3.87
CA LYS A 74 7.18 15.67 -3.14
C LYS A 74 8.45 16.01 -2.36
N ALA A 75 9.35 16.82 -2.93
CA ALA A 75 10.61 17.20 -2.29
C ALA A 75 10.43 18.20 -1.15
N HIS A 76 9.52 19.17 -1.28
CA HIS A 76 9.36 20.26 -0.32
C HIS A 76 8.19 20.09 0.65
N TYR A 77 7.17 19.30 0.28
CA TYR A 77 5.96 19.05 1.07
C TYR A 77 5.60 17.57 1.06
N PRO A 78 6.53 16.66 1.48
CA PRO A 78 6.36 15.22 1.28
C PRO A 78 5.09 14.67 1.92
N SER A 79 4.77 15.06 3.16
CA SER A 79 3.55 14.57 3.85
C SER A 79 2.27 15.01 3.14
N ALA A 80 2.21 16.25 2.63
CA ALA A 80 1.05 16.74 1.89
C ALA A 80 0.91 16.03 0.55
N PHE A 81 2.02 15.85 -0.15
CA PHE A 81 2.05 15.13 -1.41
C PHE A 81 1.59 13.68 -1.26
N MET A 82 2.12 12.98 -0.23
CA MET A 82 1.74 11.59 0.03
C MET A 82 0.29 11.44 0.48
N ALA A 83 -0.22 12.35 1.32
CA ALA A 83 -1.64 12.34 1.70
C ALA A 83 -2.56 12.53 0.49
N ALA A 84 -2.26 13.46 -0.41
CA ALA A 84 -3.03 13.67 -1.64
C ALA A 84 -2.94 12.47 -2.59
N LEU A 85 -1.76 11.86 -2.71
CA LEU A 85 -1.56 10.68 -3.56
C LEU A 85 -2.33 9.48 -3.05
N MET A 86 -2.27 9.20 -1.73
CA MET A 86 -3.04 8.13 -1.09
C MET A 86 -4.55 8.36 -1.21
N THR A 87 -5.01 9.61 -1.16
CA THR A 87 -6.42 9.96 -1.38
C THR A 87 -6.86 9.65 -2.81
N SER A 88 -6.02 9.93 -3.80
CA SER A 88 -6.30 9.62 -5.21
C SER A 88 -6.45 8.12 -5.48
N ASP A 89 -5.68 7.31 -4.75
CA ASP A 89 -5.63 5.85 -4.93
C ASP A 89 -6.29 5.08 -3.77
N LYS A 90 -7.21 5.72 -3.02
CA LYS A 90 -7.84 5.17 -1.81
C LYS A 90 -8.52 3.81 -2.00
N ASP A 91 -8.96 3.51 -3.22
CA ASP A 91 -9.65 2.26 -3.55
C ASP A 91 -8.70 1.13 -4.00
N ASP A 92 -7.39 1.43 -4.16
CA ASP A 92 -6.36 0.47 -4.54
C ASP A 92 -5.44 0.17 -3.35
N THR A 93 -5.78 -0.90 -2.63
CA THR A 93 -5.05 -1.30 -1.41
C THR A 93 -3.58 -1.67 -1.67
N ASP A 94 -3.26 -2.22 -2.85
CA ASP A 94 -1.89 -2.60 -3.18
C ASP A 94 -1.02 -1.34 -3.39
N ARG A 95 -1.59 -0.33 -4.06
CA ARG A 95 -0.92 0.97 -4.22
C ARG A 95 -0.80 1.72 -2.90
N LEU A 96 -1.83 1.68 -2.05
CA LEU A 96 -1.76 2.26 -0.71
C LEU A 96 -0.63 1.65 0.12
N ALA A 97 -0.46 0.32 0.08
CA ALA A 97 0.62 -0.35 0.79
C ALA A 97 2.00 0.16 0.34
N ILE A 98 2.22 0.30 -0.99
CA ILE A 98 3.47 0.85 -1.54
C ILE A 98 3.70 2.29 -1.07
N MET A 99 2.68 3.15 -1.10
CA MET A 99 2.79 4.54 -0.69
C MET A 99 3.09 4.69 0.80
N ILE A 100 2.51 3.83 1.64
CA ILE A 100 2.76 3.85 3.08
C ILE A 100 4.17 3.32 3.40
N ALA A 101 4.64 2.30 2.67
CA ALA A 101 6.04 1.88 2.77
C ALA A 101 6.99 3.04 2.41
N GLU A 102 6.68 3.83 1.39
CA GLU A 102 7.45 5.03 1.04
C GLU A 102 7.35 6.12 2.11
N CYS A 103 6.18 6.32 2.72
CA CYS A 103 6.03 7.23 3.87
C CYS A 103 6.96 6.81 5.03
N ASN A 104 6.95 5.54 5.40
CA ASN A 104 7.80 5.00 6.46
C ASN A 104 9.29 5.20 6.15
N HIS A 105 9.70 4.96 4.89
CA HIS A 105 11.07 5.20 4.45
C HIS A 105 11.46 6.69 4.53
N ALA A 106 10.52 7.59 4.24
CA ALA A 106 10.71 9.04 4.35
C ALA A 106 10.58 9.57 5.79
N GLY A 107 10.35 8.71 6.79
CA GLY A 107 10.13 9.12 8.19
C GLY A 107 8.79 9.81 8.43
N ILE A 108 7.79 9.56 7.58
CA ILE A 108 6.42 10.06 7.69
C ILE A 108 5.57 8.95 8.30
N GLU A 109 5.11 9.14 9.51
CA GLU A 109 4.23 8.18 10.19
C GLU A 109 2.79 8.30 9.67
N VAL A 110 2.20 7.16 9.29
CA VAL A 110 0.79 7.08 8.93
C VAL A 110 0.01 6.48 10.10
N LEU A 111 -0.92 7.27 10.64
CA LEU A 111 -1.71 6.93 11.83
C LEU A 111 -3.01 6.24 11.43
N ALA A 112 -3.46 5.31 12.28
CA ALA A 112 -4.77 4.64 12.14
C ALA A 112 -5.92 5.65 12.05
N PRO A 113 -7.08 5.27 11.47
CA PRO A 113 -8.25 6.13 11.51
C PRO A 113 -8.67 6.41 12.95
N ASP A 114 -9.19 7.62 13.20
CA ASP A 114 -9.75 8.04 14.49
C ASP A 114 -11.02 8.84 14.24
N ILE A 115 -12.08 8.52 14.97
CA ILE A 115 -13.42 9.11 14.76
C ILE A 115 -13.43 10.62 15.02
N ASN A 116 -12.54 11.11 15.87
CA ASN A 116 -12.41 12.52 16.24
C ASN A 116 -11.40 13.30 15.40
N GLU A 117 -10.52 12.61 14.67
CA GLU A 117 -9.43 13.27 13.95
C GLU A 117 -9.43 13.02 12.45
N SER A 118 -9.87 11.83 12.00
CA SER A 118 -9.91 11.50 10.58
C SER A 118 -10.93 12.34 9.80
N PHE A 119 -10.65 12.52 8.53
CA PHE A 119 -11.55 13.12 7.53
C PHE A 119 -11.99 12.04 6.53
N VAL A 120 -12.71 12.45 5.49
CA VAL A 120 -13.03 11.57 4.35
C VAL A 120 -11.73 11.06 3.73
N GLU A 121 -10.83 11.99 3.47
CA GLU A 121 -9.55 11.79 2.81
C GLU A 121 -8.40 11.63 3.83
N PHE A 122 -7.24 11.18 3.35
CA PHE A 122 -6.01 11.24 4.11
C PHE A 122 -5.63 12.70 4.38
N ALA A 123 -5.25 13.01 5.60
CA ALA A 123 -4.95 14.38 6.02
C ALA A 123 -3.71 14.45 6.89
N ILE A 124 -2.99 15.57 6.80
CA ILE A 124 -1.86 15.85 7.70
C ILE A 124 -2.42 16.19 9.08
N VAL A 125 -1.81 15.61 10.11
CA VAL A 125 -2.11 16.01 11.50
C VAL A 125 -1.49 17.38 11.76
N PRO A 126 -2.29 18.41 12.14
CA PRO A 126 -1.81 19.77 12.32
C PRO A 126 -0.58 19.85 13.22
N GLY A 127 0.43 20.61 12.79
CA GLY A 127 1.67 20.81 13.57
C GLY A 127 2.67 19.64 13.54
N THR A 128 2.40 18.63 12.74
CA THR A 128 3.27 17.45 12.60
C THR A 128 3.53 17.12 11.12
N ASN A 129 4.41 16.15 10.86
CA ASN A 129 4.60 15.55 9.54
C ASN A 129 3.83 14.23 9.38
N LYS A 130 2.97 13.87 10.35
CA LYS A 130 2.20 12.62 10.34
C LYS A 130 0.96 12.74 9.46
N ILE A 131 0.55 11.63 8.88
CA ILE A 131 -0.66 11.53 8.05
C ILE A 131 -1.68 10.68 8.81
N ARG A 132 -2.91 11.17 8.93
CA ARG A 132 -4.04 10.43 9.47
C ARG A 132 -4.77 9.70 8.34
N PHE A 133 -5.07 8.42 8.53
CA PHE A 133 -5.82 7.61 7.58
C PHE A 133 -7.23 8.15 7.35
N GLY A 134 -7.64 8.26 6.08
CA GLY A 134 -8.98 8.71 5.71
C GLY A 134 -10.03 7.65 6.00
N MET A 135 -11.13 8.02 6.66
CA MET A 135 -12.19 7.04 7.01
C MET A 135 -12.88 6.44 5.79
N ALA A 136 -12.97 7.16 4.67
CA ALA A 136 -13.60 6.63 3.46
C ALA A 136 -12.73 5.58 2.73
N ALA A 137 -11.44 5.48 3.05
CA ALA A 137 -10.56 4.43 2.55
C ALA A 137 -10.68 3.11 3.33
N VAL A 138 -11.41 3.09 4.46
CA VAL A 138 -11.71 1.89 5.22
C VAL A 138 -12.75 1.04 4.48
N LYS A 139 -12.44 -0.21 4.16
CA LYS A 139 -13.38 -1.12 3.48
C LYS A 139 -14.67 -1.27 4.27
N GLY A 140 -15.79 -1.01 3.61
CA GLY A 140 -17.11 -1.10 4.24
C GLY A 140 -17.62 0.19 4.86
N VAL A 141 -16.85 1.27 4.81
CA VAL A 141 -17.23 2.61 5.24
C VAL A 141 -17.45 3.49 4.01
N GLY A 142 -18.69 3.86 3.74
CA GLY A 142 -19.04 4.72 2.60
C GLY A 142 -18.75 6.19 2.90
N GLU A 143 -18.37 6.95 1.88
CA GLU A 143 -18.08 8.38 1.99
C GLU A 143 -19.24 9.18 2.62
N ALA A 144 -20.50 8.91 2.21
CA ALA A 144 -21.68 9.56 2.77
C ALA A 144 -21.86 9.31 4.29
N ILE A 145 -21.41 8.16 4.79
CA ILE A 145 -21.43 7.87 6.24
C ILE A 145 -20.38 8.73 6.96
N VAL A 146 -19.22 8.87 6.36
CA VAL A 146 -18.14 9.70 6.93
C VAL A 146 -18.53 11.17 6.94
N GLU A 147 -19.14 11.67 5.87
CA GLU A 147 -19.65 13.03 5.81
C GLU A 147 -20.67 13.34 6.93
N GLU A 148 -21.59 12.40 7.22
CA GLU A 148 -22.52 12.52 8.35
C GLU A 148 -21.77 12.59 9.70
N VAL A 149 -20.74 11.75 9.90
CA VAL A 149 -19.89 11.81 11.11
C VAL A 149 -19.22 13.18 11.23
N LEU A 150 -18.65 13.70 10.12
CA LEU A 150 -18.00 15.00 10.10
C LEU A 150 -18.96 16.14 10.40
N GLU A 151 -20.19 16.09 9.86
CA GLU A 151 -21.20 17.10 10.11
C GLU A 151 -21.59 17.14 11.60
N VAL A 152 -21.86 15.97 12.18
CA VAL A 152 -22.18 15.87 13.61
C VAL A 152 -21.00 16.31 14.48
N ARG A 153 -19.76 15.99 14.07
CA ARG A 153 -18.53 16.40 14.77
C ARG A 153 -18.29 17.91 14.81
N LYS A 154 -18.87 18.69 13.89
CA LYS A 154 -18.81 20.17 13.95
C LYS A 154 -19.38 20.76 15.24
N GLN A 155 -20.31 20.06 15.89
CA GLN A 155 -20.88 20.46 17.19
C GLN A 155 -19.91 20.21 18.36
N GLY A 156 -18.77 19.60 18.14
CA GLY A 156 -17.75 19.22 19.11
C GLY A 156 -17.27 17.77 18.91
N LYS A 157 -16.08 17.47 19.44
CA LYS A 157 -15.55 16.11 19.44
C LYS A 157 -16.50 15.17 20.20
N PHE A 158 -16.54 13.92 19.79
CA PHE A 158 -17.23 12.87 20.53
C PHE A 158 -16.43 12.54 21.80
N THR A 159 -17.15 12.49 22.95
CA THR A 159 -16.52 12.30 24.25
C THR A 159 -16.49 10.84 24.69
N SER A 160 -17.39 10.02 24.15
CA SER A 160 -17.50 8.60 24.46
C SER A 160 -18.21 7.84 23.33
N ILE A 161 -18.18 6.51 23.39
CA ILE A 161 -18.92 5.65 22.45
C ILE A 161 -20.44 5.87 22.56
N VAL A 162 -20.92 6.19 23.76
CA VAL A 162 -22.35 6.47 24.02
C VAL A 162 -22.74 7.83 23.43
N ASP A 163 -21.90 8.86 23.61
CA ASP A 163 -22.11 10.17 22.99
C ASP A 163 -22.13 10.05 21.45
N PHE A 164 -21.19 9.29 20.88
CA PHE A 164 -21.19 9.00 19.46
C PHE A 164 -22.48 8.32 19.01
N ALA A 165 -22.87 7.23 19.67
CA ALA A 165 -24.07 6.49 19.34
C ALA A 165 -25.35 7.36 19.43
N LYS A 166 -25.46 8.21 20.46
CA LYS A 166 -26.58 9.14 20.64
C LYS A 166 -26.64 10.19 19.53
N ARG A 167 -25.52 10.84 19.24
CA ARG A 167 -25.45 11.91 18.25
C ARG A 167 -25.60 11.41 16.82
N MET A 168 -25.20 10.16 16.55
CA MET A 168 -25.39 9.49 15.26
C MET A 168 -26.74 8.76 15.13
N ALA A 169 -27.63 8.87 16.12
CA ALA A 169 -28.96 8.25 16.08
C ALA A 169 -29.78 8.79 14.89
N GLY A 170 -30.35 7.89 14.10
CA GLY A 170 -31.13 8.24 12.90
C GLY A 170 -30.27 8.49 11.63
N SER A 171 -28.95 8.43 11.72
CA SER A 171 -28.04 8.53 10.56
C SER A 171 -28.00 7.23 9.75
N LYS A 172 -27.30 7.25 8.62
CA LYS A 172 -27.04 6.06 7.78
C LYS A 172 -25.93 5.16 8.33
N PHE A 173 -25.41 5.45 9.53
CA PHE A 173 -24.33 4.70 10.16
C PHE A 173 -24.80 3.28 10.50
N ASN A 174 -24.38 2.31 9.70
CA ASN A 174 -24.89 0.94 9.73
C ASN A 174 -23.94 -0.03 10.46
N LYS A 175 -24.40 -1.28 10.70
CA LYS A 175 -23.62 -2.32 11.40
C LYS A 175 -22.27 -2.58 10.75
N LYS A 176 -22.18 -2.53 9.42
CA LYS A 176 -20.93 -2.76 8.69
C LYS A 176 -19.91 -1.66 8.95
N ALA A 177 -20.35 -0.39 8.98
CA ALA A 177 -19.49 0.73 9.31
C ALA A 177 -18.96 0.65 10.75
N TRP A 178 -19.85 0.27 11.70
CA TRP A 178 -19.44 0.00 13.08
C TRP A 178 -18.35 -1.08 13.14
N ASP A 179 -18.61 -2.26 12.58
CA ASP A 179 -17.68 -3.38 12.57
C ASP A 179 -16.32 -2.97 11.96
N SER A 180 -16.34 -2.34 10.79
CA SER A 180 -15.12 -1.91 10.11
C SER A 180 -14.33 -0.86 10.89
N LEU A 181 -14.99 0.17 11.44
CA LEU A 181 -14.31 1.24 12.18
C LEU A 181 -13.81 0.76 13.56
N ILE A 182 -14.54 -0.13 14.24
CA ILE A 182 -14.07 -0.75 15.48
C ILE A 182 -12.79 -1.56 15.20
N LYS A 183 -12.83 -2.45 14.22
CA LYS A 183 -11.71 -3.34 13.87
C LYS A 183 -10.47 -2.59 13.43
N THR A 184 -10.63 -1.43 12.82
CA THR A 184 -9.51 -0.56 12.40
C THR A 184 -9.03 0.41 13.47
N GLY A 185 -9.60 0.37 14.66
CA GLY A 185 -9.17 1.17 15.81
C GLY A 185 -9.69 2.61 15.83
N ALA A 186 -10.69 2.97 14.99
CA ALA A 186 -11.20 4.32 14.93
C ALA A 186 -11.82 4.83 16.25
N PHE A 187 -12.13 3.94 17.17
CA PHE A 187 -12.69 4.24 18.50
C PHE A 187 -11.71 3.97 19.66
N ASP A 188 -10.45 3.61 19.36
CA ASP A 188 -9.46 3.27 20.39
C ASP A 188 -9.20 4.43 21.37
N SER A 189 -9.40 5.69 20.91
CA SER A 189 -9.30 6.90 21.74
C SER A 189 -10.33 6.98 22.88
N PHE A 190 -11.37 6.16 22.87
CA PHE A 190 -12.35 6.09 23.96
C PHE A 190 -11.97 5.14 25.11
N GLY A 191 -10.84 4.41 24.98
CA GLY A 191 -10.29 3.57 26.04
C GLY A 191 -10.91 2.18 26.18
N TYR A 192 -11.78 1.76 25.25
CA TYR A 192 -12.28 0.40 25.17
C TYR A 192 -11.42 -0.43 24.23
N THR A 193 -11.31 -1.75 24.50
CA THR A 193 -10.71 -2.65 23.52
C THR A 193 -11.63 -2.86 22.31
N ARG A 194 -11.06 -3.17 21.17
CA ARG A 194 -11.84 -3.48 19.95
C ARG A 194 -12.79 -4.64 20.19
N SER A 195 -12.37 -5.64 20.97
CA SER A 195 -13.20 -6.80 21.35
C SER A 195 -14.38 -6.41 22.22
N ASP A 196 -14.19 -5.50 23.20
CA ASP A 196 -15.28 -5.02 24.05
C ASP A 196 -16.37 -4.35 23.21
N LEU A 197 -15.97 -3.49 22.27
CA LEU A 197 -16.93 -2.80 21.40
C LEU A 197 -17.65 -3.76 20.45
N LEU A 198 -16.95 -4.77 19.90
CA LEU A 198 -17.56 -5.78 19.02
C LEU A 198 -18.58 -6.64 19.76
N GLU A 199 -18.27 -7.11 20.98
CA GLU A 199 -19.21 -7.92 21.78
C GLU A 199 -20.45 -7.12 22.22
N ASN A 200 -20.31 -5.81 22.43
CA ASN A 200 -21.43 -4.93 22.80
C ASN A 200 -22.11 -4.24 21.60
N LEU A 201 -21.74 -4.58 20.36
CA LEU A 201 -22.21 -3.87 19.16
C LEU A 201 -23.75 -3.89 19.02
N ASP A 202 -24.40 -5.00 19.31
CA ASP A 202 -25.85 -5.10 19.22
C ASP A 202 -26.54 -4.22 20.27
N LYS A 203 -25.97 -4.07 21.48
CA LYS A 203 -26.45 -3.15 22.52
C LYS A 203 -26.33 -1.69 22.07
N ILE A 204 -25.16 -1.34 21.48
CA ILE A 204 -24.91 0.02 20.96
C ILE A 204 -25.89 0.37 19.87
N GLN A 205 -26.15 -0.54 18.93
CA GLN A 205 -27.14 -0.34 17.86
C GLN A 205 -28.59 -0.26 18.39
N GLY A 206 -28.92 -1.07 19.37
CA GLY A 206 -30.20 -1.01 20.04
C GLY A 206 -30.45 0.37 20.68
N TYR A 207 -29.40 0.92 21.32
CA TYR A 207 -29.47 2.27 21.91
C TYR A 207 -29.61 3.36 20.81
N MET A 208 -28.85 3.31 19.74
CA MET A 208 -28.99 4.23 18.60
C MET A 208 -30.45 4.23 18.07
N SER A 209 -31.01 3.03 17.86
CA SER A 209 -32.35 2.87 17.33
C SER A 209 -33.40 3.41 18.31
N LYS A 210 -33.21 3.23 19.63
CA LYS A 210 -34.07 3.80 20.66
C LYS A 210 -33.99 5.32 20.69
N SER A 211 -32.79 5.88 20.72
CA SER A 211 -32.57 7.33 20.71
C SER A 211 -33.13 8.00 19.44
N ALA A 212 -33.06 7.33 18.28
CA ALA A 212 -33.66 7.83 17.04
C ALA A 212 -35.20 7.89 17.13
N LYS A 213 -35.84 6.87 17.72
CA LYS A 213 -37.30 6.85 17.92
C LYS A 213 -37.75 7.92 18.91
N GLU A 214 -37.05 8.11 20.01
CA GLU A 214 -37.32 9.15 21.02
C GLU A 214 -37.21 10.55 20.40
N ALA A 215 -36.19 10.81 19.58
CA ALA A 215 -36.05 12.08 18.88
C ALA A 215 -37.21 12.37 17.89
N LEU A 216 -37.75 11.32 17.23
CA LEU A 216 -38.88 11.46 16.28
C LEU A 216 -40.20 11.58 16.96
N SER A 217 -40.43 10.96 18.14
CA SER A 217 -41.70 10.95 18.82
C SER A 217 -42.03 12.29 19.51
N GLY A 218 -41.08 13.18 19.69
CA GLY A 218 -41.26 14.46 20.36
C GLY A 218 -41.72 14.34 21.84
N GLN A 219 -41.80 13.12 22.36
CA GLN A 219 -42.04 12.84 23.76
C GLN A 219 -40.73 13.03 24.53
N SER A 220 -40.42 14.28 24.87
CA SER A 220 -39.60 14.55 26.04
C SER A 220 -40.30 13.90 27.23
N ASP A 221 -39.58 12.98 27.87
CA ASP A 221 -40.03 12.30 29.09
C ASP A 221 -40.52 13.35 30.06
N LEU A 222 -41.85 13.29 30.44
CA LEU A 222 -42.49 14.24 31.36
C LEU A 222 -41.77 14.26 32.73
N PHE A 223 -40.90 13.30 32.99
CA PHE A 223 -40.08 13.13 34.18
C PHE A 223 -38.63 13.58 34.05
N ALA A 224 -38.19 14.04 32.86
CA ALA A 224 -36.79 14.53 32.65
C ALA A 224 -36.45 15.81 33.43
N GLY A 225 -37.43 16.42 34.07
CA GLY A 225 -37.25 17.60 34.94
C GLY A 225 -37.05 17.32 36.41
N LEU A 226 -37.18 16.07 36.88
CA LEU A 226 -37.10 15.70 38.30
C LEU A 226 -35.89 14.86 38.66
N ASP A 227 -35.27 14.26 37.67
CA ASP A 227 -34.01 13.54 37.86
C ASP A 227 -32.99 14.09 36.83
N SER A 228 -31.92 14.71 37.31
CA SER A 228 -30.76 15.08 36.53
C SER A 228 -29.97 13.82 36.11
N GLY A 229 -30.67 12.75 35.79
CA GLY A 229 -30.14 11.46 35.34
C GLY A 229 -30.23 11.39 33.85
N SER A 230 -29.05 11.45 33.20
CA SER A 230 -28.80 10.99 31.85
C SER A 230 -29.66 9.76 31.52
N ALA A 231 -30.15 9.68 30.27
CA ALA A 231 -30.66 8.44 29.70
C ALA A 231 -29.72 7.28 30.11
N PRO A 232 -30.26 6.10 30.46
CA PRO A 232 -29.42 5.04 31.02
C PRO A 232 -28.23 4.80 30.10
N ASP A 233 -27.05 5.12 30.62
CA ASP A 233 -25.78 4.90 29.88
C ASP A 233 -25.70 3.42 29.56
N ILE A 234 -25.28 3.13 28.30
CA ILE A 234 -24.98 1.75 27.95
C ILE A 234 -23.72 1.37 28.70
N GLU A 235 -23.83 0.42 29.60
CA GLU A 235 -22.66 -0.18 30.21
C GLU A 235 -21.99 -1.11 29.19
N ILE A 236 -20.80 -0.73 28.74
CA ILE A 236 -19.94 -1.54 27.89
C ILE A 236 -19.26 -2.57 28.77
N THR A 237 -19.64 -3.81 28.64
CA THR A 237 -19.05 -4.92 29.38
C THR A 237 -17.77 -5.42 28.69
N SER A 238 -16.76 -5.83 29.48
CA SER A 238 -15.57 -6.44 28.89
C SER A 238 -15.90 -7.72 28.14
N ALA A 239 -15.24 -7.91 26.99
CA ALA A 239 -15.41 -9.08 26.18
C ALA A 239 -14.90 -10.34 26.89
N LYS A 240 -15.60 -11.45 26.67
CA LYS A 240 -15.21 -12.76 27.24
C LYS A 240 -13.88 -13.25 26.71
N VAL A 241 -13.58 -12.93 25.46
CA VAL A 241 -12.32 -13.27 24.78
C VAL A 241 -11.80 -12.00 24.14
N GLN A 242 -10.57 -11.64 24.48
CA GLN A 242 -9.89 -10.53 23.87
C GLN A 242 -9.16 -11.00 22.60
N ALA A 243 -9.29 -10.23 21.52
CA ALA A 243 -8.57 -10.49 20.28
C ALA A 243 -7.06 -10.41 20.52
N THR A 244 -6.37 -11.38 20.00
CA THR A 244 -4.90 -11.39 19.99
C THR A 244 -4.36 -10.28 19.08
N GLN A 245 -3.13 -9.87 19.30
CA GLN A 245 -2.46 -8.91 18.41
C GLN A 245 -2.48 -9.39 16.94
N LYS A 246 -2.31 -10.68 16.71
CA LYS A 246 -2.37 -11.27 15.37
C LYS A 246 -3.72 -11.06 14.71
N GLU A 247 -4.82 -11.28 15.44
CA GLU A 247 -6.19 -11.06 14.93
C GLU A 247 -6.45 -9.58 14.64
N GLN A 248 -5.99 -8.67 15.50
CA GLN A 248 -6.13 -7.22 15.26
C GLN A 248 -5.37 -6.78 14.01
N LEU A 249 -4.16 -7.26 13.81
CA LEU A 249 -3.38 -6.99 12.61
C LEU A 249 -4.03 -7.58 11.35
N GLN A 250 -4.64 -8.76 11.46
CA GLN A 250 -5.41 -9.34 10.37
C GLN A 250 -6.62 -8.47 10.00
N TRP A 251 -7.35 -7.91 10.98
CA TRP A 251 -8.44 -6.97 10.72
C TRP A 251 -7.95 -5.71 10.00
N GLU A 252 -6.83 -5.15 10.43
CA GLU A 252 -6.23 -3.99 9.77
C GLU A 252 -5.90 -4.32 8.31
N ARG A 253 -5.23 -5.44 8.05
CA ARG A 253 -4.90 -5.87 6.69
C ARG A 253 -6.11 -6.09 5.81
N GLU A 254 -7.17 -6.71 6.33
CA GLU A 254 -8.41 -6.96 5.59
C GLU A 254 -9.16 -5.65 5.25
N LEU A 255 -9.19 -4.68 6.18
CA LEU A 255 -10.01 -3.49 6.08
C LEU A 255 -9.25 -2.25 5.57
N LEU A 256 -7.98 -2.14 5.85
CA LEU A 256 -7.10 -1.04 5.41
C LEU A 256 -6.17 -1.45 4.27
N GLY A 257 -5.98 -2.76 4.08
CA GLY A 257 -5.03 -3.33 3.12
C GLY A 257 -3.59 -3.44 3.62
N LEU A 258 -3.32 -3.05 4.86
CA LEU A 258 -1.97 -2.96 5.43
C LEU A 258 -2.02 -3.01 6.96
N TYR A 259 -0.86 -3.12 7.59
CA TYR A 259 -0.68 -3.06 9.04
C TYR A 259 -0.33 -1.64 9.47
N ILE A 260 -1.06 -1.06 10.42
CA ILE A 260 -0.81 0.31 10.92
C ILE A 260 -0.36 0.29 12.39
N SER A 261 -1.02 -0.48 13.25
CA SER A 261 -0.76 -0.44 14.70
C SER A 261 0.57 -1.09 15.07
N ALA A 262 0.98 -2.13 14.35
CA ALA A 262 2.27 -2.79 14.48
C ALA A 262 2.52 -3.64 13.23
N HIS A 263 3.76 -3.94 12.91
CA HIS A 263 4.05 -4.89 11.84
C HIS A 263 4.24 -6.30 12.41
N PRO A 264 3.70 -7.36 11.79
CA PRO A 264 3.90 -8.73 12.28
C PRO A 264 5.38 -9.12 12.45
N ILE A 265 6.25 -8.44 11.70
CA ILE A 265 7.71 -8.61 11.74
C ILE A 265 8.37 -7.95 12.96
N ASP A 266 7.70 -7.03 13.68
CA ASP A 266 8.30 -6.28 14.79
C ASP A 266 8.90 -7.20 15.87
N LYS A 267 8.23 -8.30 16.16
CA LYS A 267 8.71 -9.35 17.06
C LYS A 267 10.05 -9.94 16.63
N TYR A 268 10.30 -9.96 15.32
CA TYR A 268 11.47 -10.58 14.68
C TYR A 268 12.54 -9.55 14.27
N GLU A 269 12.28 -8.25 14.48
CA GLU A 269 13.10 -7.17 13.93
C GLU A 269 14.58 -7.31 14.24
N GLN A 270 14.91 -7.56 15.50
CA GLN A 270 16.29 -7.66 15.92
C GLN A 270 16.98 -8.90 15.34
N TYR A 271 16.27 -10.03 15.29
CA TYR A 271 16.76 -11.25 14.68
C TYR A 271 17.03 -11.05 13.18
N LEU A 272 16.08 -10.45 12.47
CA LEU A 272 16.20 -10.19 11.04
C LEU A 272 17.31 -9.19 10.75
N HIS A 273 17.41 -8.11 11.51
CA HIS A 273 18.46 -7.10 11.32
C HIS A 273 19.88 -7.67 11.41
N GLU A 274 20.11 -8.68 12.26
CA GLU A 274 21.43 -9.30 12.42
C GLU A 274 21.71 -10.42 11.40
N ASN A 275 20.68 -11.09 10.90
CA ASN A 275 20.80 -12.30 10.08
C ASN A 275 20.42 -12.11 8.62
N THR A 276 19.81 -10.99 8.24
CA THR A 276 19.32 -10.76 6.87
C THR A 276 19.76 -9.43 6.31
N VAL A 277 19.60 -9.28 5.01
CA VAL A 277 19.76 -8.01 4.27
C VAL A 277 18.38 -7.43 3.98
N ASN A 278 18.22 -6.11 4.15
CA ASN A 278 16.95 -5.45 3.84
C ASN A 278 16.68 -5.44 2.34
N PHE A 279 15.42 -5.59 1.96
CA PHE A 279 15.03 -5.68 0.54
C PHE A 279 15.39 -4.42 -0.25
N HIS A 280 15.23 -3.23 0.35
CA HIS A 280 15.54 -1.95 -0.30
C HIS A 280 17.03 -1.70 -0.53
N GLU A 281 17.91 -2.44 0.15
CA GLU A 281 19.36 -2.38 -0.09
C GLU A 281 19.77 -3.18 -1.35
N LEU A 282 18.84 -4.00 -1.90
CA LEU A 282 19.11 -4.83 -3.06
C LEU A 282 19.06 -4.00 -4.35
N THR A 283 20.15 -4.03 -5.07
CA THR A 283 20.33 -3.33 -6.36
C THR A 283 20.84 -4.31 -7.41
N GLU A 284 20.95 -3.85 -8.65
CA GLU A 284 21.55 -4.61 -9.75
C GLU A 284 22.98 -5.10 -9.45
N HIS A 285 23.72 -4.41 -8.57
CA HIS A 285 25.06 -4.80 -8.14
C HIS A 285 25.10 -6.08 -7.28
N HIS A 286 23.93 -6.56 -6.86
CA HIS A 286 23.77 -7.80 -6.11
C HIS A 286 23.45 -9.00 -7.01
N ASP A 287 23.36 -8.80 -8.34
CA ASP A 287 23.11 -9.89 -9.29
C ASP A 287 24.11 -11.04 -9.08
N ALA A 288 23.60 -12.27 -9.12
CA ALA A 288 24.31 -13.52 -8.90
C ALA A 288 24.89 -13.75 -7.48
N LYS A 289 24.73 -12.83 -6.52
CA LYS A 289 25.19 -13.03 -5.13
C LYS A 289 24.17 -13.89 -4.35
N THR A 290 24.70 -14.76 -3.49
CA THR A 290 23.88 -15.49 -2.51
C THR A 290 23.72 -14.61 -1.27
N MET A 291 22.49 -14.46 -0.84
CA MET A 291 22.12 -13.61 0.30
C MET A 291 21.00 -14.27 1.10
N THR A 292 20.84 -13.84 2.35
CA THR A 292 19.76 -14.27 3.22
C THR A 292 18.80 -13.11 3.39
N LEU A 293 17.52 -13.35 3.07
CA LEU A 293 16.41 -12.42 3.26
C LEU A 293 15.44 -12.97 4.30
N GLY A 294 14.72 -12.08 4.96
CA GLY A 294 13.70 -12.49 5.93
C GLY A 294 12.49 -11.60 5.85
N GLY A 295 11.32 -12.19 5.92
CA GLY A 295 10.06 -11.47 5.82
C GLY A 295 8.85 -12.33 6.11
N ILE A 296 7.69 -11.69 6.20
CA ILE A 296 6.41 -12.38 6.30
C ILE A 296 5.95 -12.83 4.91
N LEU A 297 5.49 -14.06 4.78
CA LEU A 297 4.93 -14.57 3.54
C LEU A 297 3.52 -14.00 3.34
N THR A 298 3.36 -13.15 2.33
CA THR A 298 2.09 -12.46 2.02
C THR A 298 1.37 -13.05 0.81
N GLY A 299 2.09 -13.77 -0.04
CA GLY A 299 1.49 -14.37 -1.22
C GLY A 299 2.24 -15.62 -1.68
N VAL A 300 1.47 -16.63 -2.13
CA VAL A 300 1.98 -17.85 -2.76
C VAL A 300 1.23 -18.04 -4.07
N ARG A 301 1.96 -18.14 -5.16
CA ARG A 301 1.40 -18.40 -6.47
C ARG A 301 2.04 -19.64 -7.06
N ASP A 302 1.31 -20.73 -7.04
CA ASP A 302 1.73 -22.01 -7.62
C ASP A 302 1.62 -21.98 -9.13
N ILE A 303 2.61 -22.53 -9.81
CA ILE A 303 2.65 -22.66 -11.27
C ILE A 303 3.14 -24.08 -11.62
N THR A 304 2.51 -24.66 -12.63
CA THR A 304 3.00 -25.90 -13.21
C THR A 304 3.92 -25.59 -14.39
N THR A 305 5.13 -26.15 -14.37
CA THR A 305 6.10 -26.01 -15.46
C THR A 305 5.66 -26.77 -16.70
N LYS A 306 6.28 -26.50 -17.85
CA LYS A 306 6.02 -27.26 -19.10
C LYS A 306 6.31 -28.78 -18.98
N LYS A 307 7.09 -29.19 -17.98
CA LYS A 307 7.42 -30.59 -17.70
C LYS A 307 6.43 -31.26 -16.74
N GLY A 308 5.44 -30.50 -16.21
CA GLY A 308 4.47 -31.01 -15.25
C GLY A 308 4.88 -30.83 -13.77
N ASP A 309 6.08 -30.35 -13.49
CA ASP A 309 6.54 -30.14 -12.12
C ASP A 309 5.92 -28.84 -11.54
N LYS A 310 5.64 -28.84 -10.24
CA LYS A 310 5.15 -27.64 -9.55
C LYS A 310 6.30 -26.76 -9.08
N MET A 311 6.12 -25.45 -9.18
CA MET A 311 6.98 -24.42 -8.63
C MET A 311 6.13 -23.29 -8.07
N ALA A 312 6.70 -22.42 -7.22
CA ALA A 312 5.98 -21.28 -6.68
C ALA A 312 6.73 -19.97 -6.89
N PHE A 313 5.95 -18.90 -7.02
CA PHE A 313 6.39 -17.53 -6.80
C PHE A 313 5.83 -17.08 -5.46
N LEU A 314 6.73 -16.69 -4.56
CA LEU A 314 6.37 -16.16 -3.27
C LEU A 314 6.50 -14.64 -3.27
N THR A 315 5.64 -14.00 -2.53
CA THR A 315 5.79 -12.61 -2.12
C THR A 315 6.04 -12.60 -0.63
N ILE A 316 7.22 -12.14 -0.22
CA ILE A 316 7.52 -11.86 1.18
C ILE A 316 7.53 -10.34 1.39
N GLU A 317 7.23 -9.90 2.59
CA GLU A 317 7.13 -8.49 2.93
C GLU A 317 7.94 -8.20 4.20
N ASP A 318 8.68 -7.11 4.19
CA ASP A 318 9.28 -6.50 5.36
C ASP A 318 8.61 -5.14 5.66
N LYS A 319 9.17 -4.35 6.56
CA LYS A 319 8.66 -3.00 6.90
C LYS A 319 8.71 -2.00 5.74
N PHE A 320 9.46 -2.31 4.68
CA PHE A 320 9.72 -1.41 3.55
C PHE A 320 9.03 -1.83 2.27
N GLY A 321 8.40 -3.00 2.25
CA GLY A 321 7.59 -3.44 1.14
C GLY A 321 7.78 -4.90 0.70
N PRO A 322 7.11 -5.28 -0.39
CA PRO A 322 7.12 -6.65 -0.89
C PRO A 322 8.36 -6.96 -1.72
N PHE A 323 8.79 -8.22 -1.67
CA PHE A 323 9.88 -8.75 -2.48
C PHE A 323 9.51 -10.13 -3.08
N SER A 324 9.92 -10.35 -4.34
CA SER A 324 9.57 -11.58 -5.08
C SER A 324 10.63 -12.66 -4.93
N ILE A 325 10.20 -13.87 -4.59
CA ILE A 325 11.03 -15.06 -4.44
C ILE A 325 10.56 -16.14 -5.43
N ILE A 326 11.49 -16.78 -6.10
CA ILE A 326 11.24 -17.88 -7.02
C ILE A 326 11.65 -19.19 -6.33
N VAL A 327 10.73 -20.13 -6.22
CA VAL A 327 10.96 -21.46 -5.64
C VAL A 327 10.83 -22.50 -6.74
N PHE A 328 11.95 -23.07 -7.18
CA PHE A 328 11.99 -24.09 -8.21
C PHE A 328 11.46 -25.45 -7.71
N PRO A 329 11.07 -26.36 -8.62
CA PRO A 329 10.37 -27.59 -8.28
C PRO A 329 11.03 -28.44 -7.21
N ARG A 330 12.35 -28.60 -7.24
CA ARG A 330 13.09 -29.41 -6.25
C ARG A 330 12.88 -28.88 -4.83
N LEU A 331 13.10 -27.59 -4.63
CA LEU A 331 12.90 -26.96 -3.32
C LEU A 331 11.42 -26.90 -2.95
N TYR A 332 10.53 -26.68 -3.94
CA TYR A 332 9.09 -26.60 -3.69
C TYR A 332 8.56 -27.86 -3.01
N GLU A 333 8.93 -29.06 -3.48
CA GLU A 333 8.49 -30.31 -2.86
C GLU A 333 8.98 -30.48 -1.42
N GLU A 334 10.12 -29.90 -1.08
CA GLU A 334 10.70 -29.96 0.27
C GLU A 334 10.01 -28.99 1.24
N VAL A 335 9.54 -27.84 0.73
CA VAL A 335 9.08 -26.70 1.59
C VAL A 335 7.60 -26.38 1.45
N LYS A 336 6.83 -27.05 0.61
CA LYS A 336 5.41 -26.73 0.33
C LYS A 336 4.56 -26.60 1.60
N ASP A 337 4.82 -27.40 2.62
CA ASP A 337 4.09 -27.37 3.90
C ASP A 337 4.48 -26.16 4.79
N LEU A 338 5.59 -25.50 4.49
CA LEU A 338 6.01 -24.24 5.13
C LEU A 338 5.42 -23.01 4.45
N LEU A 339 4.98 -23.12 3.18
CA LEU A 339 4.49 -22.00 2.38
C LEU A 339 3.06 -21.60 2.75
N ILE A 340 2.85 -21.28 4.01
CA ILE A 340 1.58 -20.81 4.55
C ILE A 340 1.67 -19.30 4.75
N VAL A 341 0.71 -18.56 4.19
CA VAL A 341 0.60 -17.10 4.36
C VAL A 341 0.61 -16.74 5.85
N ASP A 342 1.19 -15.60 6.20
CA ASP A 342 1.41 -15.07 7.55
C ASP A 342 2.54 -15.76 8.35
N LYS A 343 3.28 -16.70 7.78
CA LYS A 343 4.51 -17.19 8.39
C LYS A 343 5.69 -16.26 8.12
N VAL A 344 6.56 -16.12 9.11
CA VAL A 344 7.82 -15.37 8.95
C VAL A 344 8.90 -16.34 8.54
N LEU A 345 9.49 -16.11 7.38
CA LEU A 345 10.44 -16.99 6.73
C LEU A 345 11.83 -16.35 6.65
N LEU A 346 12.85 -17.17 6.82
CA LEU A 346 14.24 -16.90 6.47
C LEU A 346 14.54 -17.65 5.18
N ILE A 347 15.00 -16.92 4.16
CA ILE A 347 15.21 -17.48 2.83
C ILE A 347 16.63 -17.18 2.38
N GLU A 348 17.40 -18.22 2.16
CA GLU A 348 18.70 -18.12 1.54
C GLU A 348 18.57 -18.41 0.04
N GLY A 349 19.17 -17.55 -0.79
CA GLY A 349 19.04 -17.69 -2.22
C GLY A 349 19.96 -16.78 -3.00
N ARG A 350 19.95 -16.96 -4.31
CA ARG A 350 20.72 -16.16 -5.26
C ARG A 350 19.85 -15.03 -5.81
N ILE A 351 20.35 -13.80 -5.73
CA ILE A 351 19.70 -12.64 -6.34
C ILE A 351 19.85 -12.72 -7.87
N THR A 352 18.79 -12.38 -8.58
CA THR A 352 18.79 -12.16 -10.03
C THR A 352 18.16 -10.81 -10.34
N ALA A 353 18.87 -9.98 -11.06
CA ALA A 353 18.44 -8.66 -11.52
C ALA A 353 18.34 -8.61 -13.06
N LYS A 354 18.20 -9.77 -13.69
CA LYS A 354 18.09 -9.92 -15.15
C LYS A 354 16.85 -10.72 -15.51
N ASP A 355 16.20 -10.32 -16.60
CA ASP A 355 15.15 -11.08 -17.23
C ASP A 355 15.70 -12.27 -18.04
N ARG A 356 14.80 -13.07 -18.66
CA ARG A 356 15.17 -14.23 -19.49
C ARG A 356 15.98 -13.85 -20.73
N ASP A 357 15.88 -12.62 -21.16
CA ASP A 357 16.54 -12.09 -22.33
C ASP A 357 17.87 -11.40 -21.97
N GLY A 358 18.25 -11.38 -20.69
CA GLY A 358 19.48 -10.79 -20.16
C GLY A 358 19.42 -9.28 -19.94
N ASN A 359 18.25 -8.65 -20.08
CA ASN A 359 18.08 -7.22 -19.78
C ASN A 359 17.93 -7.01 -18.27
N THR A 360 18.29 -5.82 -17.80
CA THR A 360 18.11 -5.42 -16.42
C THR A 360 16.62 -5.48 -16.02
N ALA A 361 16.37 -6.14 -14.92
CA ALA A 361 15.04 -6.29 -14.33
C ALA A 361 15.10 -5.98 -12.82
N PRO A 362 13.96 -5.67 -12.18
CA PRO A 362 13.91 -5.54 -10.73
C PRO A 362 14.50 -6.78 -10.04
N PRO A 363 15.29 -6.61 -8.96
CA PRO A 363 15.87 -7.73 -8.24
C PRO A 363 14.82 -8.72 -7.75
N GLN A 364 15.08 -10.00 -7.94
CA GLN A 364 14.30 -11.12 -7.41
C GLN A 364 15.27 -12.12 -6.80
N MET A 365 14.80 -13.03 -5.95
CA MET A 365 15.65 -14.09 -5.40
C MET A 365 15.18 -15.45 -5.92
N ILE A 366 16.15 -16.27 -6.30
CA ILE A 366 15.97 -17.70 -6.52
C ILE A 366 16.32 -18.39 -5.22
N ALA A 367 15.34 -18.95 -4.54
CA ALA A 367 15.52 -19.61 -3.25
C ALA A 367 16.32 -20.91 -3.39
N ASN A 368 17.29 -21.10 -2.48
CA ASN A 368 18.03 -22.33 -2.29
C ASN A 368 17.57 -23.06 -1.03
N GLN A 369 17.19 -22.32 0.01
CA GLN A 369 16.70 -22.85 1.28
C GLN A 369 15.65 -21.91 1.86
N ILE A 370 14.63 -22.47 2.49
CA ILE A 370 13.57 -21.74 3.21
C ILE A 370 13.41 -22.38 4.59
N THR A 371 13.39 -21.54 5.62
CA THR A 371 13.22 -21.95 7.01
C THR A 371 12.21 -21.03 7.69
N GLU A 372 11.30 -21.57 8.49
CA GLU A 372 10.40 -20.78 9.34
C GLU A 372 11.16 -20.27 10.56
N ILE A 373 11.00 -18.99 10.87
CA ILE A 373 11.55 -18.41 12.11
C ILE A 373 10.57 -18.72 13.24
N THR A 374 10.97 -19.64 14.12
CA THR A 374 10.14 -20.08 15.26
C THR A 374 10.37 -19.23 16.51
N ASP A 375 9.41 -19.26 17.43
CA ASP A 375 9.55 -18.62 18.74
C ASP A 375 10.72 -19.18 19.55
N GLN A 376 11.07 -20.45 19.35
CA GLN A 376 12.23 -21.06 19.97
C GLN A 376 13.53 -20.42 19.46
N MET A 377 13.67 -20.20 18.16
CA MET A 377 14.84 -19.53 17.57
C MET A 377 14.99 -18.10 18.11
N LEU A 378 13.88 -17.38 18.33
CA LEU A 378 13.91 -16.06 18.95
C LEU A 378 14.31 -16.10 20.41
N ALA A 379 13.86 -17.11 21.18
CA ALA A 379 14.20 -17.26 22.59
C ALA A 379 15.68 -17.63 22.81
N GLU A 380 16.26 -18.38 21.88
CA GLU A 380 17.68 -18.77 21.90
C GLU A 380 18.61 -17.70 21.32
N PHE A 381 18.04 -16.70 20.61
CA PHE A 381 18.80 -15.63 20.00
C PHE A 381 19.39 -14.67 21.03
N GLN A 382 20.70 -14.51 21.01
CA GLN A 382 21.42 -13.53 21.83
C GLN A 382 21.89 -12.38 20.93
N PRO A 383 21.35 -11.17 21.11
CA PRO A 383 21.72 -10.02 20.31
C PRO A 383 23.20 -9.67 20.44
N ASN A 384 23.86 -9.46 19.32
CA ASN A 384 25.28 -9.11 19.30
C ASN A 384 25.44 -7.58 19.28
N PHE A 385 25.37 -6.93 20.46
CA PHE A 385 25.47 -5.47 20.63
C PHE A 385 26.78 -4.84 20.12
N ARG A 386 27.75 -5.64 19.63
CA ARG A 386 29.05 -5.14 19.16
C ARG A 386 29.14 -4.77 17.68
N LYS A 387 28.16 -5.08 16.86
CA LYS A 387 28.10 -4.68 15.44
C LYS A 387 27.23 -3.43 15.24
N LYS A 388 27.68 -2.26 15.69
CA LYS A 388 27.20 -1.02 15.09
C LYS A 388 27.72 -0.97 13.65
N LYS A 389 26.91 -1.33 12.66
CA LYS A 389 27.15 -0.95 11.28
C LYS A 389 27.03 0.57 11.23
N THR A 390 28.11 1.23 10.89
CA THR A 390 28.15 2.66 10.56
C THR A 390 27.15 2.89 9.41
N PRO A 391 26.26 3.92 9.49
CA PRO A 391 25.38 4.24 8.40
C PRO A 391 26.22 4.55 7.17
N VAL A 392 26.12 3.74 6.13
CA VAL A 392 26.68 4.03 4.81
C VAL A 392 25.85 5.17 4.24
N GLY A 393 26.49 6.30 4.02
CA GLY A 393 25.96 7.27 3.09
C GLY A 393 25.57 8.62 3.65
N ARG A 394 26.53 9.48 3.70
CA ARG A 394 26.39 10.93 3.45
C ARG A 394 27.45 11.45 2.49
N SER A 395 28.16 10.56 1.78
CA SER A 395 29.30 10.93 0.92
C SER A 395 28.98 11.06 -0.56
N GLU A 396 27.88 10.53 -1.06
CA GLU A 396 27.53 10.63 -2.50
C GLU A 396 26.69 11.87 -2.84
N GLU A 397 25.79 12.31 -1.97
CA GLU A 397 25.03 13.55 -2.22
C GLU A 397 25.90 14.82 -2.29
N ARG A 398 27.12 14.80 -1.71
CA ARG A 398 28.06 15.91 -1.85
C ARG A 398 28.86 15.91 -3.16
N ARG A 399 28.90 14.82 -3.92
CA ARG A 399 29.60 14.77 -5.21
C ARG A 399 28.76 15.30 -6.36
N VAL A 400 27.46 14.98 -6.40
CA VAL A 400 26.55 15.44 -7.46
C VAL A 400 26.35 16.97 -7.42
N GLY A 401 26.38 17.59 -6.24
CA GLY A 401 26.23 19.05 -6.11
C GLY A 401 27.45 19.88 -6.51
N LYS A 402 28.62 19.25 -6.79
CA LYS A 402 29.83 19.97 -7.22
C LYS A 402 30.06 19.96 -8.73
N GLU A 403 29.49 19.01 -9.46
CA GLU A 403 29.62 18.95 -10.92
C GLU A 403 28.64 19.86 -11.68
N CYS A 404 27.63 20.38 -11.02
CA CYS A 404 26.69 21.35 -11.62
C CYS A 404 27.11 22.84 -11.42
N ARG A 405 28.32 23.12 -10.94
CA ARG A 405 28.82 24.49 -10.72
C ARG A 405 30.08 24.85 -11.53
N SER A 406 30.37 24.07 -12.57
CA SER A 406 31.43 24.43 -13.55
C SER A 406 30.83 24.59 -14.93
#